data_d97f732100a3ca5b76180769c95707f7
#
_entry.id   d97f732100a3ca5b76180769c95707f7
#
_cell.length_a   1.000
_cell.length_b   1.000
_cell.length_c   1.000
_cell.angle_alpha   90.00
_cell.angle_beta   90.00
_cell.angle_gamma   90.00
#
_symmetry.space_group_name_H-M   'P 1'
#
loop_
_entity.id
_entity.type
_entity.pdbx_description
1 polymer ?
#
loop_
_entity_poly.entity_id
_entity_poly.type
_entity_poly.pdbx_seq_one_letter_code
_entity_poly.pdbx_strand_id
1 'polypeptide(L)'
;MFVGVSSAGVLKPEMIATMTADPIVFAMANPEPEIMYDDAIAAGVKVMGTGRSDMPNQINNVLAFPGIFRGALDAHARDINYDMKLAAAYAIAGLVSDEELKPEYIIPSALDMRVADTVAAAVAEAARRTGSAKQL
;
A
#
# COMPACT_ATOMS: atom_id res chain seq x y z
N MET A 1 -10.61 7.70 -9.13
CA MET A 1 -9.65 6.68 -8.69
C MET A 1 -10.14 5.30 -9.10
N PHE A 2 -9.23 4.45 -9.59
CA PHE A 2 -9.48 3.04 -9.88
C PHE A 2 -8.60 2.16 -8.96
N VAL A 3 -9.18 1.09 -8.42
CA VAL A 3 -8.45 0.08 -7.62
C VAL A 3 -8.80 -1.29 -8.18
N GLY A 4 -7.83 -1.96 -8.78
CA GLY A 4 -7.98 -3.26 -9.43
C GLY A 4 -7.30 -4.37 -8.66
N VAL A 5 -8.01 -5.47 -8.46
CA VAL A 5 -7.53 -6.76 -7.91
C VAL A 5 -8.14 -7.91 -8.72
N SER A 6 -8.22 -7.76 -10.04
CA SER A 6 -9.00 -8.63 -10.92
C SER A 6 -8.10 -9.42 -11.88
N SER A 7 -8.06 -9.04 -13.14
CA SER A 7 -7.30 -9.76 -14.17
C SER A 7 -6.63 -8.83 -15.17
N ALA A 8 -5.57 -9.34 -15.79
CA ALA A 8 -4.75 -8.61 -16.75
C ALA A 8 -5.57 -7.93 -17.86
N GLY A 9 -5.21 -6.69 -18.18
CA GLY A 9 -5.68 -5.99 -19.37
C GLY A 9 -7.17 -5.62 -19.39
N VAL A 10 -7.89 -5.67 -18.27
CA VAL A 10 -9.32 -5.30 -18.21
C VAL A 10 -9.54 -3.79 -18.20
N LEU A 11 -8.59 -3.00 -17.73
CA LEU A 11 -8.66 -1.55 -17.77
C LEU A 11 -8.03 -1.03 -19.07
N LYS A 12 -8.84 -0.40 -19.90
CA LYS A 12 -8.42 0.10 -21.22
C LYS A 12 -8.09 1.59 -21.17
N PRO A 13 -7.16 2.08 -22.03
CA PRO A 13 -6.81 3.52 -22.12
C PRO A 13 -8.03 4.43 -22.32
N GLU A 14 -8.99 4.01 -23.13
CA GLU A 14 -10.23 4.77 -23.37
C GLU A 14 -11.11 4.91 -22.11
N MET A 15 -11.01 3.98 -21.15
CA MET A 15 -11.71 4.08 -19.87
C MET A 15 -11.05 5.14 -18.98
N ILE A 16 -9.72 5.26 -19.02
CA ILE A 16 -8.99 6.31 -18.31
C ILE A 16 -9.44 7.69 -18.79
N ALA A 17 -9.63 7.86 -20.10
CA ALA A 17 -10.09 9.13 -20.69
C ALA A 17 -11.47 9.59 -20.18
N THR A 18 -12.27 8.70 -19.60
CA THR A 18 -13.57 9.05 -18.98
C THR A 18 -13.47 9.42 -17.50
N MET A 19 -12.30 9.27 -16.89
CA MET A 19 -12.07 9.63 -15.48
C MET A 19 -11.95 11.16 -15.33
N THR A 20 -12.07 11.62 -14.09
CA THR A 20 -11.81 13.03 -13.76
C THR A 20 -10.35 13.40 -13.96
N ALA A 21 -10.03 14.70 -13.98
CA ALA A 21 -8.65 15.18 -14.06
C ALA A 21 -7.76 14.56 -12.98
N ASP A 22 -6.49 14.37 -13.30
CA ASP A 22 -5.48 13.78 -12.41
C ASP A 22 -5.89 12.40 -11.83
N PRO A 23 -6.20 11.41 -12.69
CA PRO A 23 -6.69 10.11 -12.22
C PRO A 23 -5.60 9.34 -11.47
N ILE A 24 -6.04 8.63 -10.41
CA ILE A 24 -5.20 7.70 -9.63
C ILE A 24 -5.63 6.29 -10.00
N VAL A 25 -4.66 5.43 -10.34
CA VAL A 25 -4.89 4.04 -10.72
C VAL A 25 -3.97 3.11 -9.94
N PHE A 26 -4.55 2.18 -9.21
CA PHE A 26 -3.86 1.07 -8.58
C PHE A 26 -4.30 -0.23 -9.24
N ALA A 27 -3.46 -0.73 -10.14
CA ALA A 27 -3.69 -1.95 -10.92
C ALA A 27 -2.85 -3.09 -10.32
N MET A 28 -3.47 -3.90 -9.46
CA MET A 28 -2.77 -4.84 -8.59
C MET A 28 -2.96 -6.31 -8.98
N ALA A 29 -3.57 -6.60 -10.13
CA ALA A 29 -3.62 -7.97 -10.65
C ALA A 29 -2.21 -8.52 -10.89
N ASN A 30 -2.03 -9.80 -10.64
CA ASN A 30 -0.74 -10.47 -10.67
C ASN A 30 -0.86 -11.78 -11.51
N PRO A 31 0.09 -12.10 -12.42
CA PRO A 31 1.39 -11.44 -12.65
C PRO A 31 1.32 -10.18 -13.51
N GLU A 32 0.28 -10.00 -14.31
CA GLU A 32 0.10 -8.82 -15.16
C GLU A 32 -1.03 -7.94 -14.61
N PRO A 33 -0.81 -6.61 -14.53
CA PRO A 33 -1.81 -5.68 -14.01
C PRO A 33 -3.00 -5.49 -14.96
N GLU A 34 -4.06 -4.88 -14.46
CA GLU A 34 -5.26 -4.54 -15.25
C GLU A 34 -4.95 -3.61 -16.42
N ILE A 35 -3.92 -2.78 -16.30
CA ILE A 35 -3.32 -1.97 -17.37
C ILE A 35 -1.81 -1.87 -17.12
N MET A 36 -1.01 -1.93 -18.17
CA MET A 36 0.44 -1.75 -18.04
C MET A 36 0.78 -0.30 -17.66
N TYR A 37 1.88 -0.14 -16.92
CA TYR A 37 2.29 1.17 -16.39
C TYR A 37 2.42 2.22 -17.50
N ASP A 38 3.14 1.90 -18.58
CA ASP A 38 3.40 2.84 -19.67
C ASP A 38 2.10 3.22 -20.40
N ASP A 39 1.19 2.26 -20.60
CA ASP A 39 -0.11 2.51 -21.22
C ASP A 39 -1.00 3.42 -20.35
N ALA A 40 -0.96 3.23 -19.03
CA ALA A 40 -1.68 4.06 -18.07
C ALA A 40 -1.17 5.51 -18.08
N ILE A 41 0.15 5.69 -18.04
CA ILE A 41 0.77 7.03 -18.11
C ILE A 41 0.46 7.71 -19.45
N ALA A 42 0.58 6.98 -20.56
CA ALA A 42 0.22 7.50 -21.89
C ALA A 42 -1.26 7.90 -22.00
N ALA A 43 -2.15 7.20 -21.27
CA ALA A 43 -3.58 7.52 -21.18
C ALA A 43 -3.90 8.70 -20.25
N GLY A 44 -2.90 9.27 -19.55
CA GLY A 44 -3.07 10.46 -18.71
C GLY A 44 -3.26 10.16 -17.21
N VAL A 45 -2.95 8.96 -16.73
CA VAL A 45 -2.94 8.66 -15.30
C VAL A 45 -1.89 9.51 -14.59
N LYS A 46 -2.29 10.20 -13.53
CA LYS A 46 -1.42 11.07 -12.75
C LYS A 46 -0.59 10.28 -11.74
N VAL A 47 -1.24 9.36 -11.02
CA VAL A 47 -0.59 8.51 -10.03
C VAL A 47 -0.90 7.05 -10.38
N MET A 48 0.14 6.30 -10.72
CA MET A 48 0.05 4.88 -11.05
C MET A 48 0.80 4.04 -10.03
N GLY A 49 0.15 2.98 -9.54
CA GLY A 49 0.77 1.95 -8.71
C GLY A 49 0.39 0.56 -9.17
N THR A 50 1.32 -0.36 -9.09
CA THR A 50 1.12 -1.78 -9.44
C THR A 50 1.78 -2.70 -8.41
N GLY A 51 1.54 -4.00 -8.49
CA GLY A 51 2.26 -4.99 -7.69
C GLY A 51 3.70 -5.26 -8.16
N ARG A 52 4.13 -4.71 -9.30
CA ARG A 52 5.42 -5.00 -9.93
C ARG A 52 6.56 -4.26 -9.23
N SER A 53 7.69 -4.95 -9.05
CA SER A 53 8.90 -4.40 -8.41
C SER A 53 9.78 -3.57 -9.36
N ASP A 54 9.54 -3.69 -10.66
CA ASP A 54 10.28 -2.99 -11.71
C ASP A 54 9.62 -1.66 -12.14
N MET A 55 8.50 -1.28 -11.48
CA MET A 55 7.76 -0.07 -11.74
C MET A 55 7.69 0.83 -10.49
N PRO A 56 7.49 2.14 -10.64
CA PRO A 56 7.25 3.04 -9.52
C PRO A 56 6.01 2.62 -8.69
N ASN A 57 5.99 3.03 -7.43
CA ASN A 57 4.87 2.78 -6.51
C ASN A 57 4.49 1.29 -6.42
N GLN A 58 5.46 0.45 -6.08
CA GLN A 58 5.17 -0.98 -5.87
C GLN A 58 4.22 -1.16 -4.68
N ILE A 59 2.97 -1.53 -4.97
CA ILE A 59 1.96 -1.87 -3.96
C ILE A 59 2.04 -3.37 -3.70
N ASN A 60 2.74 -3.75 -2.65
CA ASN A 60 2.96 -5.15 -2.31
C ASN A 60 2.79 -5.39 -0.81
N ASN A 61 2.24 -6.54 -0.47
CA ASN A 61 2.03 -7.01 0.90
C ASN A 61 3.31 -7.06 1.75
N VAL A 62 4.48 -7.15 1.11
CA VAL A 62 5.79 -7.16 1.79
C VAL A 62 6.02 -5.93 2.66
N LEU A 63 5.39 -4.80 2.35
CA LEU A 63 5.45 -3.59 3.16
C LEU A 63 4.67 -3.72 4.49
N ALA A 64 3.67 -4.58 4.53
CA ALA A 64 2.75 -4.68 5.66
C ALA A 64 3.00 -5.92 6.52
N PHE A 65 3.12 -7.10 5.93
CA PHE A 65 3.12 -8.37 6.66
C PHE A 65 4.20 -8.52 7.72
N PRO A 66 5.49 -8.27 7.46
CA PRO A 66 6.50 -8.45 8.50
C PRO A 66 6.21 -7.60 9.74
N GLY A 67 5.88 -6.33 9.53
CA GLY A 67 5.59 -5.38 10.61
C GLY A 67 4.28 -5.69 11.35
N ILE A 68 3.21 -6.04 10.64
CA ILE A 68 1.92 -6.38 11.26
C ILE A 68 2.07 -7.58 12.19
N PHE A 69 2.68 -8.66 11.73
CA PHE A 69 2.87 -9.85 12.56
C PHE A 69 3.84 -9.60 13.73
N ARG A 70 4.92 -8.88 13.47
CA ARG A 70 5.86 -8.51 14.52
C ARG A 70 5.17 -7.69 15.61
N GLY A 71 4.44 -6.65 15.27
CA GLY A 71 3.72 -5.80 16.22
C GLY A 71 2.64 -6.56 17.00
N ALA A 72 1.91 -7.45 16.34
CA ALA A 72 0.93 -8.31 16.99
C ALA A 72 1.59 -9.28 18.00
N LEU A 73 2.71 -9.89 17.65
CA LEU A 73 3.46 -10.78 18.55
C LEU A 73 4.08 -10.01 19.72
N ASP A 74 4.68 -8.84 19.48
CA ASP A 74 5.28 -8.01 20.53
C ASP A 74 4.25 -7.53 21.56
N ALA A 75 3.00 -7.31 21.13
CA ALA A 75 1.89 -6.97 21.99
C ALA A 75 1.16 -8.18 22.58
N HIS A 76 1.56 -9.41 22.25
CA HIS A 76 0.83 -10.63 22.57
C HIS A 76 -0.66 -10.50 22.19
N ALA A 77 -0.96 -9.93 21.04
CA ALA A 77 -2.32 -9.69 20.58
C ALA A 77 -3.06 -11.01 20.32
N ARG A 78 -4.33 -11.05 20.66
CA ARG A 78 -5.19 -12.24 20.46
C ARG A 78 -5.67 -12.37 19.02
N ASP A 79 -5.76 -11.23 18.31
CA ASP A 79 -6.16 -11.10 16.92
C ASP A 79 -5.48 -9.90 16.28
N ILE A 80 -5.62 -9.76 14.96
CA ILE A 80 -5.21 -8.57 14.21
C ILE A 80 -6.48 -7.85 13.77
N ASN A 81 -6.96 -6.94 14.62
CA ASN A 81 -8.19 -6.22 14.40
C ASN A 81 -8.07 -5.10 13.35
N TYR A 82 -9.19 -4.44 13.05
CA TYR A 82 -9.26 -3.38 12.05
C TYR A 82 -8.34 -2.19 12.38
N ASP A 83 -8.31 -1.75 13.64
CA ASP A 83 -7.50 -0.61 14.07
C ASP A 83 -5.99 -0.88 13.91
N MET A 84 -5.55 -2.11 14.15
CA MET A 84 -4.16 -2.53 13.92
C MET A 84 -3.80 -2.47 12.43
N LYS A 85 -4.70 -2.91 11.54
CA LYS A 85 -4.50 -2.81 10.08
C LYS A 85 -4.48 -1.35 9.62
N LEU A 86 -5.34 -0.52 10.16
CA LEU A 86 -5.38 0.91 9.86
C LEU A 86 -4.12 1.62 10.36
N ALA A 87 -3.64 1.28 11.55
CA ALA A 87 -2.38 1.80 12.09
C ALA A 87 -1.18 1.44 11.20
N ALA A 88 -1.14 0.21 10.68
CA ALA A 88 -0.12 -0.21 9.72
C ALA A 88 -0.16 0.63 8.43
N ALA A 89 -1.35 0.89 7.89
CA ALA A 89 -1.51 1.70 6.68
C ALA A 89 -1.00 3.14 6.89
N TYR A 90 -1.35 3.78 8.00
CA TYR A 90 -0.85 5.12 8.34
C TYR A 90 0.66 5.14 8.61
N ALA A 91 1.20 4.08 9.24
CA ALA A 91 2.62 3.97 9.48
C ALA A 91 3.43 3.87 8.17
N ILE A 92 2.94 3.10 7.20
CA ILE A 92 3.56 3.00 5.87
C ILE A 92 3.46 4.35 5.14
N ALA A 93 2.28 4.97 5.11
CA ALA A 93 2.08 6.26 4.45
C ALA A 93 2.96 7.36 5.03
N GLY A 94 3.12 7.41 6.37
CA GLY A 94 3.92 8.41 7.06
C GLY A 94 5.43 8.28 6.88
N LEU A 95 5.91 7.22 6.22
CA LEU A 95 7.33 7.09 5.88
C LEU A 95 7.74 7.89 4.64
N VAL A 96 6.78 8.33 3.84
CA VAL A 96 7.00 9.25 2.73
C VAL A 96 6.73 10.66 3.24
N SER A 97 7.77 11.50 3.32
CA SER A 97 7.62 12.88 3.76
C SER A 97 6.93 13.75 2.69
N ASP A 98 6.41 14.91 3.09
CA ASP A 98 5.77 15.84 2.16
C ASP A 98 6.73 16.33 1.07
N GLU A 99 8.04 16.44 1.38
CA GLU A 99 9.09 16.82 0.44
C GLU A 99 9.41 15.72 -0.58
N GLU A 100 9.24 14.45 -0.19
CA GLU A 100 9.48 13.29 -1.05
C GLU A 100 8.26 12.92 -1.89
N LEU A 101 7.06 13.33 -1.45
CA LEU A 101 5.79 12.96 -2.06
C LEU A 101 5.68 13.50 -3.49
N LYS A 102 5.56 12.58 -4.44
CA LYS A 102 5.36 12.88 -5.87
C LYS A 102 4.60 11.74 -6.57
N PRO A 103 4.08 11.95 -7.78
CA PRO A 103 3.29 10.92 -8.47
C PRO A 103 3.95 9.55 -8.60
N GLU A 104 5.28 9.51 -8.70
CA GLU A 104 6.07 8.27 -8.83
C GLU A 104 6.59 7.73 -7.48
N TYR A 105 6.30 8.42 -6.36
CA TYR A 105 6.74 8.02 -5.03
C TYR A 105 5.71 8.39 -3.96
N ILE A 106 4.66 7.57 -3.84
CA ILE A 106 3.57 7.71 -2.88
C ILE A 106 3.61 6.65 -1.77
N ILE A 107 4.51 5.68 -1.90
CA ILE A 107 4.67 4.55 -0.99
C ILE A 107 6.17 4.24 -0.87
N PRO A 108 6.70 3.90 0.32
CA PRO A 108 8.12 3.60 0.48
C PRO A 108 8.54 2.38 -0.34
N SER A 109 9.83 2.29 -0.64
CA SER A 109 10.40 1.10 -1.29
C SER A 109 10.19 -0.15 -0.43
N ALA A 110 9.93 -1.29 -1.07
CA ALA A 110 9.87 -2.59 -0.40
C ALA A 110 11.19 -2.98 0.32
N LEU A 111 12.30 -2.33 -0.05
CA LEU A 111 13.63 -2.53 0.56
C LEU A 111 13.94 -1.50 1.66
N ASP A 112 13.02 -0.61 1.98
CA ASP A 112 13.23 0.37 3.05
C ASP A 112 13.19 -0.32 4.42
N MET A 113 14.34 -0.39 5.06
CA MET A 113 14.52 -1.06 6.35
C MET A 113 13.68 -0.45 7.49
N ARG A 114 13.23 0.81 7.35
CA ARG A 114 12.40 1.48 8.36
C ARG A 114 10.99 0.92 8.43
N VAL A 115 10.48 0.34 7.34
CA VAL A 115 9.06 -0.04 7.20
C VAL A 115 8.66 -1.04 8.26
N ALA A 116 9.39 -2.13 8.39
CA ALA A 116 9.00 -3.24 9.29
C ALA A 116 8.91 -2.78 10.75
N ASP A 117 9.90 -2.04 11.24
CA ASP A 117 9.95 -1.56 12.62
C ASP A 117 8.88 -0.49 12.90
N THR A 118 8.67 0.45 11.96
CA THR A 118 7.66 1.49 12.09
C THR A 118 6.25 0.90 12.12
N VAL A 119 5.96 -0.04 11.22
CA VAL A 119 4.68 -0.76 11.19
C VAL A 119 4.48 -1.57 12.46
N ALA A 120 5.51 -2.30 12.91
CA ALA A 120 5.41 -3.11 14.13
C ALA A 120 5.09 -2.26 15.37
N ALA A 121 5.76 -1.13 15.53
CA ALA A 121 5.51 -0.21 16.64
C ALA A 121 4.05 0.31 16.63
N ALA A 122 3.57 0.77 15.47
CA ALA A 122 2.22 1.28 15.31
C ALA A 122 1.13 0.21 15.58
N VAL A 123 1.35 -1.01 15.09
CA VAL A 123 0.45 -2.14 15.29
C VAL A 123 0.40 -2.57 16.76
N ALA A 124 1.56 -2.66 17.43
CA ALA A 124 1.62 -3.01 18.84
C ALA A 124 0.91 -1.97 19.72
N GLU A 125 1.07 -0.69 19.41
CA GLU A 125 0.36 0.41 20.09
C GLU A 125 -1.16 0.31 19.88
N ALA A 126 -1.59 0.09 18.63
CA ALA A 126 -3.01 -0.11 18.33
C ALA A 126 -3.60 -1.33 19.06
N ALA A 127 -2.86 -2.44 19.16
CA ALA A 127 -3.29 -3.63 19.89
C ALA A 127 -3.51 -3.32 21.37
N ARG A 128 -2.62 -2.56 22.01
CA ARG A 128 -2.75 -2.14 23.42
C ARG A 128 -3.95 -1.22 23.60
N ARG A 129 -4.08 -0.19 22.77
CA ARG A 129 -5.16 0.80 22.82
C ARG A 129 -6.53 0.17 22.65
N THR A 130 -6.66 -0.85 21.81
CA THR A 130 -7.94 -1.52 21.51
C THR A 130 -8.25 -2.71 22.41
N GLY A 131 -7.38 -3.04 23.36
CA GLY A 131 -7.57 -4.17 24.25
C GLY A 131 -7.35 -5.54 23.60
N SER A 132 -6.82 -5.61 22.40
CA SER A 132 -6.41 -6.87 21.77
C SER A 132 -5.13 -7.45 22.40
N ALA A 133 -4.27 -6.60 22.97
CA ALA A 133 -3.08 -7.05 23.67
C ALA A 133 -3.44 -7.85 24.92
N LYS A 134 -2.71 -8.94 25.17
CA LYS A 134 -2.84 -9.72 26.39
C LYS A 134 -2.25 -8.95 27.57
N GLN A 135 -3.01 -8.74 28.63
CA GLN A 135 -2.43 -8.28 29.90
C GLN A 135 -1.58 -9.41 30.48
N LEU A 136 -0.29 -9.15 30.63
CA LEU A 136 0.66 -10.04 31.30
C LEU A 136 0.58 -9.81 32.81
#